data_2ea343bde7319e38b7cd5cb9df99b899
#
_entry.id   2ea343bde7319e38b7cd5cb9df99b899
#
_cell.length_a   1.000
_cell.length_b   1.000
_cell.length_c   1.000
_cell.angle_alpha   90.00
_cell.angle_beta   90.00
_cell.angle_gamma   90.00
#
_symmetry.space_group_name_H-M   'P 1'
#
loop_
_entity.id
_entity.type
_entity.pdbx_description
1 polymer ?
#
loop_
_entity_poly.entity_id
_entity_poly.type
_entity_poly.pdbx_seq_one_letter_code
_entity_poly.pdbx_strand_id
1 'polypeptide(L)'
;LYFKALLEGLSSNLPSADYAVRAQIEAKGESEGWSAVYAELCSVDPLAGEKFKVSDKQRIIRALEVYKLTGQPITKLQAEQPKNVPYRYNFHNYALMPDRAELHQRIAQRLKIMWDIGFLNEVEALMKKYDLDENLPSMRSVGYRQALEFLQKGDKTVEKQREMEDKALFATRQLAKRQYTWLRSLQEAHKFTTYSTITQAQEDLRNCYG
;
A
#
# COMPACT_ATOMS: atom_id res chain seq x y z
N LEU A 1 -4.14 0.99 5.71
CA LEU A 1 -5.05 1.65 4.77
C LEU A 1 -6.51 1.38 5.11
N TYR A 2 -6.92 0.12 5.26
CA TYR A 2 -8.31 -0.27 5.56
C TYR A 2 -8.82 0.31 6.88
N PHE A 3 -8.03 0.26 7.96
CA PHE A 3 -8.42 0.83 9.24
C PHE A 3 -8.57 2.35 9.19
N LYS A 4 -7.67 3.04 8.52
CA LYS A 4 -7.81 4.49 8.31
C LYS A 4 -9.12 4.79 7.57
N ALA A 5 -9.38 4.03 6.54
CA ALA A 5 -10.56 4.13 5.74
C ALA A 5 -11.84 3.92 6.56
N LEU A 6 -11.84 2.93 7.45
CA LEU A 6 -12.94 2.67 8.38
C LEU A 6 -13.12 3.82 9.38
N LEU A 7 -12.01 4.32 9.97
CA LEU A 7 -12.04 5.39 10.97
C LEU A 7 -12.41 6.75 10.40
N GLU A 8 -12.02 7.05 9.16
CA GLU A 8 -12.31 8.31 8.48
C GLU A 8 -13.66 8.28 7.73
N GLY A 9 -14.41 7.17 7.87
CA GLY A 9 -15.70 7.00 7.20
C GLY A 9 -15.57 7.09 5.70
N LEU A 10 -15.21 5.99 5.07
CA LEU A 10 -15.20 5.96 3.61
C LEU A 10 -16.60 5.83 3.04
N SER A 11 -17.36 6.88 3.14
CA SER A 11 -18.24 7.25 2.05
C SER A 11 -17.46 8.23 1.18
N SER A 12 -16.63 7.74 0.28
CA SER A 12 -15.96 8.65 -0.62
C SER A 12 -17.00 9.18 -1.62
N ASN A 13 -17.13 10.49 -1.73
CA ASN A 13 -17.87 11.16 -2.81
C ASN A 13 -17.20 10.90 -4.19
N LEU A 14 -16.17 10.06 -4.20
CA LEU A 14 -15.40 9.74 -5.39
C LEU A 14 -16.07 8.60 -6.14
N PRO A 15 -16.19 8.67 -7.46
CA PRO A 15 -16.79 7.62 -8.28
C PRO A 15 -16.01 6.32 -8.15
N SER A 16 -16.66 5.20 -8.40
CA SER A 16 -15.99 3.90 -8.54
C SER A 16 -14.96 3.95 -9.66
N ALA A 17 -14.02 3.01 -9.63
CA ALA A 17 -13.02 2.89 -10.68
C ALA A 17 -13.67 2.52 -12.02
N ASP A 18 -13.30 3.22 -13.10
CA ASP A 18 -13.69 2.92 -14.46
C ASP A 18 -12.46 2.48 -15.29
N TYR A 19 -12.45 1.22 -15.64
CA TYR A 19 -11.31 0.62 -16.36
C TYR A 19 -11.14 1.16 -17.78
N ALA A 20 -12.24 1.54 -18.45
CA ALA A 20 -12.17 2.08 -19.80
C ALA A 20 -11.55 3.48 -19.81
N VAL A 21 -11.96 4.33 -18.85
CA VAL A 21 -11.38 5.66 -18.68
C VAL A 21 -9.89 5.57 -18.30
N ARG A 22 -9.52 4.63 -17.43
CA ARG A 22 -8.10 4.42 -17.08
C ARG A 22 -7.27 4.00 -18.28
N ALA A 23 -7.76 3.02 -19.04
CA ALA A 23 -7.07 2.57 -20.25
C ALA A 23 -6.84 3.69 -21.28
N GLN A 24 -7.82 4.60 -21.44
CA GLN A 24 -7.66 5.77 -22.30
C GLN A 24 -6.55 6.71 -21.80
N ILE A 25 -6.47 6.96 -20.49
CA ILE A 25 -5.44 7.81 -19.89
C ILE A 25 -4.06 7.15 -20.03
N GLU A 26 -3.97 5.85 -19.80
CA GLU A 26 -2.73 5.07 -19.97
C GLU A 26 -2.27 5.08 -21.43
N ALA A 27 -3.15 4.81 -22.38
CA ALA A 27 -2.85 4.87 -23.81
C ALA A 27 -2.35 6.27 -24.24
N LYS A 28 -2.94 7.34 -23.72
CA LYS A 28 -2.46 8.70 -23.92
C LYS A 28 -1.05 8.88 -23.35
N GLY A 29 -0.79 8.37 -22.16
CA GLY A 29 0.54 8.41 -21.53
C GLY A 29 1.62 7.66 -22.31
N GLU A 30 1.24 6.59 -23.00
CA GLU A 30 2.15 5.82 -23.87
C GLU A 30 2.39 6.51 -25.22
N SER A 31 1.37 7.13 -25.81
CA SER A 31 1.47 7.77 -27.12
C SER A 31 2.04 9.18 -27.08
N GLU A 32 1.63 10.02 -26.13
CA GLU A 32 2.01 11.44 -26.02
C GLU A 32 3.05 11.70 -24.90
N GLY A 33 3.31 10.70 -24.08
CA GLY A 33 4.20 10.80 -22.92
C GLY A 33 3.52 11.27 -21.64
N TRP A 34 4.02 10.80 -20.50
CA TRP A 34 3.46 11.09 -19.18
C TRP A 34 3.54 12.57 -18.77
N SER A 35 4.44 13.35 -19.37
CA SER A 35 4.52 14.80 -19.18
C SER A 35 3.28 15.52 -19.73
N ALA A 36 2.74 15.06 -20.87
CA ALA A 36 1.51 15.63 -21.44
C ALA A 36 0.28 15.31 -20.56
N VAL A 37 0.18 14.08 -20.09
CA VAL A 37 -0.90 13.66 -19.16
C VAL A 37 -0.83 14.42 -17.84
N TYR A 38 0.39 14.65 -17.32
CA TYR A 38 0.58 15.47 -16.12
C TYR A 38 0.22 16.95 -16.35
N ALA A 39 0.53 17.51 -17.51
CA ALA A 39 0.13 18.87 -17.87
C ALA A 39 -1.40 19.00 -17.94
N GLU A 40 -2.09 17.98 -18.48
CA GLU A 40 -3.57 17.90 -18.45
C GLU A 40 -4.09 17.91 -17.01
N LEU A 41 -3.48 17.12 -16.10
CA LEU A 41 -3.85 17.14 -14.69
C LEU A 41 -3.67 18.53 -14.07
N CYS A 42 -2.54 19.18 -14.32
CA CYS A 42 -2.26 20.51 -13.78
C CYS A 42 -3.28 21.55 -14.26
N SER A 43 -3.81 21.41 -15.48
CA SER A 43 -4.82 22.32 -16.02
C SER A 43 -6.19 22.16 -15.38
N VAL A 44 -6.57 20.92 -15.01
CA VAL A 44 -7.90 20.62 -14.43
C VAL A 44 -7.91 20.59 -12.90
N ASP A 45 -6.76 20.27 -12.28
CA ASP A 45 -6.58 20.22 -10.83
C ASP A 45 -5.18 20.73 -10.43
N PRO A 46 -4.99 22.06 -10.40
CA PRO A 46 -3.69 22.65 -10.04
C PRO A 46 -3.17 22.19 -8.67
N LEU A 47 -4.05 22.00 -7.69
CA LEU A 47 -3.67 21.54 -6.35
C LEU A 47 -3.16 20.08 -6.34
N ALA A 48 -3.67 19.24 -7.21
CA ALA A 48 -3.12 17.90 -7.42
C ALA A 48 -1.77 17.97 -8.15
N GLY A 49 -1.62 18.87 -9.11
CA GLY A 49 -0.37 19.16 -9.80
C GLY A 49 0.76 19.56 -8.84
N GLU A 50 0.50 20.42 -7.87
CA GLU A 50 1.50 20.79 -6.87
C GLU A 50 1.95 19.63 -5.97
N LYS A 51 1.07 18.64 -5.74
CA LYS A 51 1.32 17.51 -4.82
C LYS A 51 1.94 16.29 -5.51
N PHE A 52 1.70 16.11 -6.81
CA PHE A 52 2.12 14.93 -7.54
C PHE A 52 3.33 15.25 -8.42
N LYS A 53 4.09 14.20 -8.72
CA LYS A 53 5.17 14.26 -9.70
C LYS A 53 4.75 13.52 -10.97
N VAL A 54 5.39 13.80 -12.09
CA VAL A 54 5.16 13.09 -13.37
C VAL A 54 5.32 11.58 -13.23
N SER A 55 6.18 11.13 -12.29
CA SER A 55 6.39 9.70 -11.98
C SER A 55 5.23 9.04 -11.22
N ASP A 56 4.32 9.80 -10.63
CA ASP A 56 3.20 9.29 -9.83
C ASP A 56 2.00 8.87 -10.70
N LYS A 57 2.27 8.07 -11.74
CA LYS A 57 1.31 7.68 -12.78
C LYS A 57 -0.05 7.26 -12.22
N GLN A 58 -0.08 6.38 -11.23
CA GLN A 58 -1.34 5.90 -10.65
C GLN A 58 -2.19 6.99 -10.00
N ARG A 59 -1.54 7.98 -9.36
CA ARG A 59 -2.24 9.13 -8.77
C ARG A 59 -2.76 10.07 -9.84
N ILE A 60 -1.97 10.29 -10.90
CA ILE A 60 -2.37 11.10 -12.07
C ILE A 60 -3.58 10.46 -12.75
N ILE A 61 -3.51 9.14 -13.05
CA ILE A 61 -4.62 8.40 -13.64
C ILE A 61 -5.88 8.56 -12.78
N ARG A 62 -5.77 8.35 -11.47
CA ARG A 62 -6.93 8.45 -10.58
C ARG A 62 -7.53 9.84 -10.54
N ALA A 63 -6.73 10.88 -10.51
CA ALA A 63 -7.21 12.26 -10.48
C ALA A 63 -7.92 12.63 -11.79
N LEU A 64 -7.35 12.28 -12.94
CA LEU A 64 -7.97 12.50 -14.26
C LEU A 64 -9.21 11.63 -14.47
N GLU A 65 -9.20 10.37 -14.00
CA GLU A 65 -10.38 9.50 -14.02
C GLU A 65 -11.55 10.16 -13.28
N VAL A 66 -11.31 10.63 -12.05
CA VAL A 66 -12.34 11.33 -11.26
C VAL A 66 -12.85 12.56 -11.99
N TYR A 67 -11.96 13.37 -12.55
CA TYR A 67 -12.35 14.55 -13.32
C TYR A 67 -13.17 14.20 -14.56
N LYS A 68 -12.77 13.19 -15.32
CA LYS A 68 -13.52 12.75 -16.52
C LYS A 68 -14.91 12.20 -16.19
N LEU A 69 -15.07 11.56 -15.04
CA LEU A 69 -16.35 10.99 -14.61
C LEU A 69 -17.28 11.99 -13.93
N THR A 70 -16.73 13.02 -13.26
CA THR A 70 -17.53 13.94 -12.43
C THR A 70 -17.54 15.38 -12.92
N GLY A 71 -16.61 15.76 -13.80
CA GLY A 71 -16.37 17.15 -14.18
C GLY A 71 -15.73 17.99 -13.06
N GLN A 72 -15.33 17.38 -11.94
CA GLN A 72 -14.77 18.10 -10.78
C GLN A 72 -13.37 17.60 -10.39
N PRO A 73 -12.46 18.51 -9.97
CA PRO A 73 -11.15 18.15 -9.45
C PRO A 73 -11.26 17.21 -8.27
N ILE A 74 -10.37 16.19 -8.22
CA ILE A 74 -10.32 15.25 -7.09
C ILE A 74 -10.02 15.95 -5.78
N THR A 75 -9.17 16.99 -5.79
CA THR A 75 -8.83 17.78 -4.60
C THR A 75 -10.04 18.51 -4.04
N LYS A 76 -10.93 19.02 -4.89
CA LYS A 76 -12.17 19.65 -4.47
C LYS A 76 -13.11 18.64 -3.81
N LEU A 77 -13.38 17.51 -4.47
CA LEU A 77 -14.23 16.45 -3.93
C LEU A 77 -13.71 15.90 -2.60
N GLN A 78 -12.38 15.78 -2.44
CA GLN A 78 -11.77 15.37 -1.18
C GLN A 78 -11.91 16.43 -0.07
N ALA A 79 -11.85 17.72 -0.40
CA ALA A 79 -12.05 18.80 0.57
C ALA A 79 -13.51 18.89 1.04
N GLU A 80 -14.45 18.59 0.17
CA GLU A 80 -15.89 18.60 0.45
C GLU A 80 -16.36 17.33 1.20
N GLN A 81 -15.49 16.33 1.39
CA GLN A 81 -15.84 15.15 2.18
C GLN A 81 -16.21 15.55 3.61
N PRO A 82 -17.35 15.09 4.13
CA PRO A 82 -17.71 15.36 5.51
C PRO A 82 -16.66 14.76 6.44
N LYS A 83 -15.98 15.62 7.20
CA LYS A 83 -14.94 15.20 8.16
C LYS A 83 -15.50 14.44 9.36
N ASN A 84 -16.80 14.45 9.55
CA ASN A 84 -17.52 13.80 10.62
C ASN A 84 -18.62 12.91 10.04
N VAL A 85 -18.30 11.65 9.79
CA VAL A 85 -19.34 10.66 9.60
C VAL A 85 -19.95 10.39 10.97
N PRO A 86 -21.27 10.52 11.15
CA PRO A 86 -21.90 10.17 12.42
C PRO A 86 -21.80 8.66 12.60
N TYR A 87 -20.78 8.23 13.32
CA TYR A 87 -20.67 6.83 13.70
C TYR A 87 -21.66 6.53 14.81
N ARG A 88 -22.42 5.46 14.64
CA ARG A 88 -23.20 4.86 15.72
C ARG A 88 -22.31 4.08 16.71
N TYR A 89 -20.99 4.08 16.49
CA TYR A 89 -20.03 3.26 17.20
C TYR A 89 -18.94 4.13 17.81
N ASN A 90 -18.56 3.80 19.03
CA ASN A 90 -17.32 4.32 19.64
C ASN A 90 -16.18 3.40 19.24
N PHE A 91 -15.15 3.96 18.58
CA PHE A 91 -13.97 3.21 18.19
C PHE A 91 -12.90 3.29 19.28
N HIS A 92 -12.47 2.13 19.77
CA HIS A 92 -11.30 2.00 20.61
C HIS A 92 -10.15 1.48 19.75
N ASN A 93 -9.13 2.29 19.57
CA ASN A 93 -8.04 1.99 18.64
C ASN A 93 -6.82 1.49 19.40
N TYR A 94 -6.39 0.27 19.09
CA TYR A 94 -5.22 -0.36 19.69
C TYR A 94 -4.17 -0.67 18.61
N ALA A 95 -2.92 -0.35 18.89
CA ALA A 95 -1.82 -0.64 17.99
C ALA A 95 -0.70 -1.38 18.71
N LEU A 96 -0.29 -2.52 18.18
CA LEU A 96 0.87 -3.25 18.64
C LEU A 96 2.12 -2.70 17.96
N MET A 97 3.02 -2.10 18.75
CA MET A 97 4.24 -1.47 18.29
C MET A 97 5.44 -2.01 19.10
N PRO A 98 5.89 -3.26 18.84
CA PRO A 98 7.02 -3.85 19.54
C PRO A 98 8.31 -3.04 19.30
N ASP A 99 9.34 -3.31 20.11
CA ASP A 99 10.65 -2.73 19.88
C ASP A 99 11.17 -3.01 18.46
N ARG A 100 11.92 -2.06 17.92
CA ARG A 100 12.41 -2.15 16.53
C ARG A 100 13.35 -3.33 16.32
N ALA A 101 14.21 -3.60 17.29
CA ALA A 101 15.18 -4.70 17.19
C ALA A 101 14.45 -6.05 17.23
N GLU A 102 13.49 -6.20 18.14
CA GLU A 102 12.62 -7.38 18.22
C GLU A 102 11.84 -7.58 16.91
N LEU A 103 11.20 -6.52 16.38
CA LEU A 103 10.48 -6.59 15.11
C LEU A 103 11.38 -7.02 13.95
N HIS A 104 12.61 -6.50 13.87
CA HIS A 104 13.56 -6.88 12.83
C HIS A 104 14.01 -8.34 12.94
N GLN A 105 14.15 -8.85 14.16
CA GLN A 105 14.46 -10.27 14.39
C GLN A 105 13.28 -11.17 13.98
N ARG A 106 12.06 -10.83 14.37
CA ARG A 106 10.84 -11.56 13.98
C ARG A 106 10.64 -11.58 12.46
N ILE A 107 10.91 -10.46 11.77
CA ILE A 107 10.87 -10.39 10.31
C ILE A 107 11.88 -11.35 9.69
N ALA A 108 13.11 -11.37 10.17
CA ALA A 108 14.15 -12.27 9.66
C ALA A 108 13.78 -13.75 9.86
N GLN A 109 13.32 -14.11 11.06
CA GLN A 109 12.88 -15.47 11.37
C GLN A 109 11.71 -15.90 10.49
N ARG A 110 10.69 -15.04 10.32
CA ARG A 110 9.53 -15.32 9.48
C ARG A 110 9.94 -15.57 8.02
N LEU A 111 10.78 -14.72 7.45
CA LEU A 111 11.24 -14.87 6.08
C LEU A 111 12.01 -16.17 5.91
N LYS A 112 12.91 -16.49 6.85
CA LYS A 112 13.64 -17.76 6.82
C LYS A 112 12.66 -18.95 6.78
N ILE A 113 11.68 -18.98 7.68
CA ILE A 113 10.67 -20.05 7.69
C ILE A 113 9.92 -20.11 6.35
N MET A 114 9.55 -18.97 5.76
CA MET A 114 8.87 -18.93 4.46
C MET A 114 9.72 -19.56 3.35
N TRP A 115 11.03 -19.28 3.31
CA TRP A 115 11.95 -19.91 2.35
C TRP A 115 12.07 -21.42 2.60
N ASP A 116 12.23 -21.84 3.85
CA ASP A 116 12.41 -23.23 4.24
C ASP A 116 11.16 -24.08 3.91
N ILE A 117 9.95 -23.52 4.02
CA ILE A 117 8.70 -24.22 3.66
C ILE A 117 8.35 -24.18 2.16
N GLY A 118 9.19 -23.55 1.33
CA GLY A 118 9.07 -23.61 -0.12
C GLY A 118 8.35 -22.44 -0.78
N PHE A 119 8.47 -21.23 -0.26
CA PHE A 119 7.87 -20.03 -0.85
C PHE A 119 8.28 -19.81 -2.33
N LEU A 120 9.53 -20.12 -2.71
CA LEU A 120 9.95 -20.04 -4.11
C LEU A 120 9.18 -21.04 -4.99
N ASN A 121 8.91 -22.22 -4.49
CA ASN A 121 8.14 -23.24 -5.23
C ASN A 121 6.68 -22.78 -5.43
N GLU A 122 6.11 -22.09 -4.43
CA GLU A 122 4.79 -21.46 -4.56
C GLU A 122 4.78 -20.46 -5.71
N VAL A 123 5.74 -19.51 -5.74
CA VAL A 123 5.81 -18.50 -6.80
C VAL A 123 6.03 -19.13 -8.16
N GLU A 124 6.89 -20.14 -8.27
CA GLU A 124 7.11 -20.87 -9.51
C GLU A 124 5.85 -21.61 -10.01
N ALA A 125 5.08 -22.20 -9.10
CA ALA A 125 3.79 -22.80 -9.43
C ALA A 125 2.76 -21.76 -9.91
N LEU A 126 2.72 -20.60 -9.29
CA LEU A 126 1.87 -19.49 -9.72
C LEU A 126 2.26 -18.96 -11.11
N MET A 127 3.57 -18.85 -11.42
CA MET A 127 4.07 -18.47 -12.75
C MET A 127 3.66 -19.49 -13.84
N LYS A 128 3.59 -20.76 -13.50
CA LYS A 128 3.13 -21.80 -14.47
C LYS A 128 1.63 -21.73 -14.71
N LYS A 129 0.86 -21.28 -13.73
CA LYS A 129 -0.60 -21.26 -13.76
C LYS A 129 -1.18 -19.96 -14.33
N TYR A 130 -0.49 -18.85 -14.12
CA TYR A 130 -0.95 -17.51 -14.48
C TYR A 130 0.14 -16.76 -15.22
N ASP A 131 -0.26 -15.90 -16.14
CA ASP A 131 0.64 -14.94 -16.77
C ASP A 131 0.95 -13.83 -15.78
N LEU A 132 2.05 -13.99 -15.04
CA LEU A 132 2.46 -13.08 -13.98
C LEU A 132 3.50 -12.07 -14.49
N ASP A 133 3.16 -10.82 -14.33
CA ASP A 133 4.02 -9.68 -14.66
C ASP A 133 4.26 -8.83 -13.40
N GLU A 134 5.40 -8.12 -13.40
CA GLU A 134 5.83 -7.26 -12.29
C GLU A 134 4.87 -6.08 -12.01
N ASN A 135 3.99 -5.74 -12.95
CA ASN A 135 3.03 -4.66 -12.83
C ASN A 135 1.76 -5.08 -12.11
N LEU A 136 1.49 -6.37 -11.99
CA LEU A 136 0.34 -6.86 -11.24
C LEU A 136 0.40 -6.43 -9.77
N PRO A 137 -0.68 -5.91 -9.20
CA PRO A 137 -0.71 -5.46 -7.80
C PRO A 137 -0.25 -6.52 -6.79
N SER A 138 -0.58 -7.80 -7.04
CA SER A 138 -0.16 -8.94 -6.22
C SER A 138 1.36 -9.13 -6.26
N MET A 139 1.96 -9.01 -7.45
CA MET A 139 3.41 -9.20 -7.64
C MET A 139 4.24 -8.01 -7.16
N ARG A 140 3.65 -6.86 -6.93
CA ARG A 140 4.30 -5.71 -6.25
C ARG A 140 4.45 -5.91 -4.75
N SER A 141 3.84 -6.94 -4.17
CA SER A 141 3.97 -7.25 -2.74
C SER A 141 5.41 -7.64 -2.41
N VAL A 142 5.88 -7.19 -1.24
CA VAL A 142 7.22 -7.55 -0.74
C VAL A 142 7.30 -9.06 -0.54
N GLY A 143 8.36 -9.65 -1.00
CA GLY A 143 8.55 -11.10 -1.07
C GLY A 143 8.23 -11.64 -2.47
N TYR A 144 7.00 -11.52 -2.93
CA TYR A 144 6.60 -11.97 -4.27
C TYR A 144 7.40 -11.26 -5.37
N ARG A 145 7.58 -9.95 -5.29
CA ARG A 145 8.36 -9.20 -6.28
C ARG A 145 9.79 -9.70 -6.38
N GLN A 146 10.48 -9.88 -5.26
CA GLN A 146 11.87 -10.34 -5.26
C GLN A 146 11.98 -11.77 -5.77
N ALA A 147 11.04 -12.66 -5.40
CA ALA A 147 11.00 -14.02 -5.87
C ALA A 147 10.72 -14.10 -7.39
N LEU A 148 9.76 -13.31 -7.88
CA LEU A 148 9.44 -13.24 -9.31
C LEU A 148 10.65 -12.76 -10.12
N GLU A 149 11.26 -11.64 -9.73
CA GLU A 149 12.46 -11.10 -10.38
C GLU A 149 13.62 -12.11 -10.41
N PHE A 150 13.79 -12.89 -9.36
CA PHE A 150 14.81 -13.94 -9.29
C PHE A 150 14.49 -15.10 -10.23
N LEU A 151 13.26 -15.59 -10.23
CA LEU A 151 12.84 -16.72 -11.06
C LEU A 151 12.86 -16.38 -12.56
N GLN A 152 12.52 -15.15 -12.94
CA GLN A 152 12.52 -14.68 -14.33
C GLN A 152 13.93 -14.55 -14.91
N LYS A 153 14.93 -14.20 -14.10
CA LYS A 153 16.32 -14.03 -14.55
C LYS A 153 17.02 -15.33 -14.93
N GLY A 154 16.51 -16.48 -14.49
CA GLY A 154 17.03 -17.81 -14.85
C GLY A 154 18.33 -18.21 -14.18
N ASP A 155 19.10 -17.27 -13.59
CA ASP A 155 20.32 -17.57 -12.83
C ASP A 155 19.93 -17.96 -11.39
N LYS A 156 19.84 -19.27 -11.15
CA LYS A 156 19.41 -19.85 -9.86
C LYS A 156 20.60 -20.30 -9.00
N THR A 157 21.73 -19.60 -9.07
CA THR A 157 22.88 -19.89 -8.18
C THR A 157 22.55 -19.58 -6.71
N VAL A 158 23.26 -20.24 -5.80
CA VAL A 158 23.07 -20.05 -4.36
C VAL A 158 23.33 -18.59 -3.95
N GLU A 159 24.32 -17.95 -4.59
CA GLU A 159 24.64 -16.55 -4.38
C GLU A 159 23.49 -15.64 -4.77
N LYS A 160 22.87 -15.88 -5.94
CA LYS A 160 21.74 -15.08 -6.42
C LYS A 160 20.48 -15.28 -5.59
N GLN A 161 20.27 -16.50 -5.09
CA GLN A 161 19.20 -16.75 -4.14
C GLN A 161 19.40 -15.97 -2.84
N ARG A 162 20.59 -15.98 -2.26
CA ARG A 162 20.91 -15.19 -1.06
C ARG A 162 20.72 -13.69 -1.30
N GLU A 163 21.17 -13.16 -2.44
CA GLU A 163 20.94 -11.75 -2.79
C GLU A 163 19.42 -11.42 -2.85
N MET A 164 18.60 -12.32 -3.36
CA MET A 164 17.15 -12.15 -3.40
C MET A 164 16.54 -12.18 -2.00
N GLU A 165 16.97 -13.12 -1.15
CA GLU A 165 16.51 -13.23 0.24
C GLU A 165 16.85 -11.96 1.05
N ASP A 166 18.08 -11.43 0.90
CA ASP A 166 18.52 -10.19 1.52
C ASP A 166 17.71 -8.98 1.03
N LYS A 167 17.43 -8.90 -0.26
CA LYS A 167 16.56 -7.86 -0.83
C LYS A 167 15.13 -7.92 -0.26
N ALA A 168 14.58 -9.12 -0.11
CA ALA A 168 13.26 -9.32 0.48
C ALA A 168 13.26 -8.93 1.97
N LEU A 169 14.29 -9.30 2.72
CA LEU A 169 14.47 -8.91 4.13
C LEU A 169 14.54 -7.39 4.28
N PHE A 170 15.39 -6.74 3.49
CA PHE A 170 15.52 -5.30 3.51
C PHE A 170 14.22 -4.59 3.15
N ALA A 171 13.55 -5.00 2.09
CA ALA A 171 12.28 -4.43 1.65
C ALA A 171 11.18 -4.59 2.72
N THR A 172 11.13 -5.73 3.42
CA THR A 172 10.19 -5.98 4.52
C THR A 172 10.46 -5.05 5.70
N ARG A 173 11.72 -4.86 6.08
CA ARG A 173 12.12 -3.90 7.13
C ARG A 173 11.75 -2.47 6.77
N GLN A 174 11.92 -2.06 5.52
CA GLN A 174 11.49 -0.74 5.04
C GLN A 174 9.97 -0.58 5.06
N LEU A 175 9.23 -1.63 4.71
CA LEU A 175 7.76 -1.63 4.84
C LEU A 175 7.34 -1.44 6.30
N ALA A 176 7.93 -2.18 7.23
CA ALA A 176 7.68 -2.06 8.66
C ALA A 176 7.98 -0.63 9.17
N LYS A 177 9.11 -0.03 8.76
CA LYS A 177 9.45 1.37 9.09
C LYS A 177 8.34 2.33 8.64
N ARG A 178 7.83 2.17 7.41
CA ARG A 178 6.72 3.01 6.91
C ARG A 178 5.44 2.80 7.69
N GLN A 179 5.13 1.56 8.09
CA GLN A 179 3.97 1.25 8.95
C GLN A 179 4.08 1.95 10.30
N TYR A 180 5.25 1.95 10.94
CA TYR A 180 5.46 2.67 12.21
C TYR A 180 5.26 4.16 12.08
N THR A 181 5.83 4.79 11.04
CA THR A 181 5.63 6.21 10.77
C THR A 181 4.14 6.52 10.61
N TRP A 182 3.43 5.64 9.93
CA TRP A 182 2.01 5.80 9.67
C TRP A 182 1.15 5.61 10.93
N LEU A 183 1.46 4.59 11.74
CA LEU A 183 0.78 4.37 13.02
C LEU A 183 0.97 5.54 13.99
N ARG A 184 2.17 6.14 14.04
CA ARG A 184 2.41 7.34 14.84
C ARG A 184 1.53 8.52 14.42
N SER A 185 1.43 8.78 13.12
CA SER A 185 0.56 9.85 12.62
C SER A 185 -0.92 9.58 12.90
N LEU A 186 -1.36 8.32 12.87
CA LEU A 186 -2.72 7.95 13.25
C LEU A 186 -2.96 8.05 14.77
N GLN A 187 -1.96 7.74 15.58
CA GLN A 187 -2.02 7.89 17.03
C GLN A 187 -2.33 9.34 17.43
N GLU A 188 -1.67 10.30 16.79
CA GLU A 188 -1.92 11.73 17.00
C GLU A 188 -3.33 12.13 16.58
N ALA A 189 -3.81 11.61 15.43
CA ALA A 189 -5.11 11.99 14.86
C ALA A 189 -6.31 11.29 15.54
N HIS A 190 -6.17 10.04 15.97
CA HIS A 190 -7.27 9.17 16.40
C HIS A 190 -7.12 8.56 17.80
N LYS A 191 -6.20 9.07 18.61
CA LYS A 191 -5.98 8.63 20.00
C LYS A 191 -5.82 7.11 20.13
N PHE A 192 -4.86 6.53 19.42
CA PHE A 192 -4.54 5.11 19.56
C PHE A 192 -3.87 4.81 20.91
N THR A 193 -4.30 3.76 21.59
CA THR A 193 -3.54 3.15 22.68
C THR A 193 -2.50 2.22 22.08
N THR A 194 -1.22 2.42 22.42
CA THR A 194 -0.11 1.62 21.87
C THR A 194 0.46 0.68 22.93
N TYR A 195 0.75 -0.55 22.51
CA TYR A 195 1.35 -1.58 23.35
C TYR A 195 2.63 -2.11 22.69
N SER A 196 3.62 -2.46 23.51
CA SER A 196 4.83 -3.12 23.03
C SER A 196 4.65 -4.63 22.88
N THR A 197 3.76 -5.24 23.68
CA THR A 197 3.50 -6.68 23.65
C THR A 197 2.02 -7.00 23.54
N ILE A 198 1.71 -8.20 23.05
CA ILE A 198 0.33 -8.72 22.99
C ILE A 198 -0.24 -8.91 24.40
N THR A 199 0.59 -9.37 25.34
CA THR A 199 0.18 -9.62 26.72
C THR A 199 -0.34 -8.35 27.38
N GLN A 200 0.38 -7.23 27.25
CA GLN A 200 -0.08 -5.93 27.76
C GLN A 200 -1.42 -5.51 27.15
N ALA A 201 -1.59 -5.68 25.84
CA ALA A 201 -2.85 -5.38 25.18
C ALA A 201 -4.01 -6.25 25.69
N GLN A 202 -3.76 -7.56 25.92
CA GLN A 202 -4.76 -8.49 26.43
C GLN A 202 -5.16 -8.18 27.88
N GLU A 203 -4.21 -7.82 28.73
CA GLU A 203 -4.47 -7.43 30.11
C GLU A 203 -5.34 -6.17 30.18
N ASP A 204 -5.00 -5.16 29.39
CA ASP A 204 -5.77 -3.92 29.37
C ASP A 204 -7.19 -4.12 28.83
N LEU A 205 -7.33 -4.92 27.74
CA LEU A 205 -8.65 -5.28 27.22
C LEU A 205 -9.51 -6.04 28.23
N ARG A 206 -8.93 -6.97 28.99
CA ARG A 206 -9.65 -7.67 30.06
C ARG A 206 -10.10 -6.71 31.16
N ASN A 207 -9.25 -5.77 31.53
CA ASN A 207 -9.59 -4.78 32.58
C ASN A 207 -10.66 -3.78 32.12
N CYS A 208 -10.73 -3.48 30.81
CA CYS A 208 -11.72 -2.55 30.29
C CYS A 208 -13.09 -3.18 29.99
N TYR A 209 -13.13 -4.48 29.68
CA TYR A 209 -14.33 -5.15 29.15
C TYR A 209 -14.67 -6.47 29.84
N GLY A 210 -13.91 -6.91 30.85
CA GLY A 210 -14.19 -8.06 31.70
C GLY A 210 -14.89 -7.61 32.97
#